data_c2f7770f73183eba556fe14960759cea
#
_entry.id   c2f7770f73183eba556fe14960759cea
#
_cell.length_a   1.000
_cell.length_b   1.000
_cell.length_c   1.000
_cell.angle_alpha   90.00
_cell.angle_beta   90.00
_cell.angle_gamma   90.00
#
_symmetry.space_group_name_H-M   'P 1'
#
loop_
_entity.id
_entity.type
_entity.pdbx_description
1 polymer ?
#
loop_
_entity_poly.entity_id
_entity_poly.type
_entity_poly.pdbx_seq_one_letter_code
_entity_poly.pdbx_strand_id
1 'polypeptide(L)'
;MNHKPTPEQERIFLFIKKRPENILIRAYAGAGKTTTIVEAAKLLPKDKNIIFLAFNKHIQEELKTKLPEHVRCYTTYGLGTAAIKRKYGDKIQFDEFKIDKIILKKSKSWDLGSEFHSDDAISQYLDNIKKLVNYCRLTLTLKPEYVPYIAERYDINISKSKDIKRVLKVLDEATTDRKFFDYTDMIYLPAVDNGIWMFPQDYVFVDEVQDLNRCQIKIIEKILKRDKVSGKTTGRLITVGDFFQGIYGFNAADEKSFEWFEKFPKTKILPLSVSFRCSKNVIKKAQEIVPDIKALDNAPDGIVRDGNVLEEAESGDFILCRTTMPLVKLFFQFLVQHKKAIIKGSDIGIQLIDLIGKINNLEKLTSFWEGELETFRKDLKASGVLNPHEHSGYIVLEDKVMTLLFLARLSDSVVDLKNKIRTIFTDEIQGICLSTVHKIKGLEANRVFIIRPDLLPMENVKNWQYVQEKNLEYVAYTRAKLELIFDNEWSDEPK
;
A
#
# COMPACT_ATOMS: atom_id res chain seq x y z
N MET A 1 -6.80 -7.51 27.35
CA MET A 1 -5.34 -7.27 27.26
C MET A 1 -4.61 -8.29 28.11
N ASN A 2 -3.53 -8.87 27.62
CA ASN A 2 -2.70 -9.82 28.39
C ASN A 2 -1.69 -9.13 29.33
N HIS A 3 -1.67 -7.80 29.38
CA HIS A 3 -0.80 -6.97 30.21
C HIS A 3 -1.58 -5.76 30.75
N LYS A 4 -1.05 -5.16 31.80
CA LYS A 4 -1.60 -3.92 32.37
C LYS A 4 -1.47 -2.79 31.33
N PRO A 5 -2.52 -1.96 31.12
CA PRO A 5 -2.45 -0.82 30.22
C PRO A 5 -1.33 0.15 30.59
N THR A 6 -0.68 0.72 29.58
CA THR A 6 0.28 1.81 29.82
C THR A 6 -0.45 3.09 30.24
N PRO A 7 0.25 4.05 30.85
CA PRO A 7 -0.34 5.35 31.21
C PRO A 7 -0.95 6.08 29.99
N GLU A 8 -0.37 5.91 28.78
CA GLU A 8 -0.91 6.46 27.54
C GLU A 8 -2.23 5.78 27.16
N GLN A 9 -2.30 4.45 27.23
CA GLN A 9 -3.52 3.69 26.99
C GLN A 9 -4.62 4.04 27.98
N GLU A 10 -4.29 4.14 29.29
CA GLU A 10 -5.26 4.56 30.32
C GLU A 10 -5.82 5.96 30.04
N ARG A 11 -4.97 6.91 29.60
CA ARG A 11 -5.39 8.26 29.22
C ARG A 11 -6.33 8.23 28.00
N ILE A 12 -6.06 7.39 27.00
CA ILE A 12 -6.92 7.20 25.83
C ILE A 12 -8.28 6.65 26.26
N PHE A 13 -8.32 5.60 27.09
CA PHE A 13 -9.57 5.01 27.59
C PHE A 13 -10.40 6.02 28.39
N LEU A 14 -9.74 6.76 29.28
CA LEU A 14 -10.40 7.79 30.07
C LEU A 14 -10.99 8.89 29.18
N PHE A 15 -10.23 9.34 28.17
CA PHE A 15 -10.69 10.34 27.21
C PHE A 15 -11.90 9.83 26.42
N ILE A 16 -11.83 8.61 25.89
CA ILE A 16 -12.94 8.03 25.11
C ILE A 16 -14.20 7.88 25.95
N LYS A 17 -14.06 7.50 27.23
CA LYS A 17 -15.19 7.32 28.16
C LYS A 17 -15.81 8.64 28.61
N LYS A 18 -15.01 9.69 28.86
CA LYS A 18 -15.46 10.92 29.55
C LYS A 18 -15.64 12.15 28.66
N ARG A 19 -15.10 12.14 27.45
CA ARG A 19 -15.06 13.32 26.57
C ARG A 19 -15.83 13.06 25.29
N PRO A 20 -16.57 14.03 24.75
CA PRO A 20 -17.33 13.88 23.51
C PRO A 20 -16.52 14.17 22.23
N GLU A 21 -15.31 14.73 22.35
CA GLU A 21 -14.50 15.17 21.22
C GLU A 21 -13.99 13.98 20.42
N ASN A 22 -13.68 14.23 19.16
CA ASN A 22 -12.97 13.29 18.29
C ASN A 22 -11.57 13.03 18.82
N ILE A 23 -10.99 11.88 18.47
CA ILE A 23 -9.63 11.54 18.89
C ILE A 23 -8.84 10.97 17.72
N LEU A 24 -7.62 11.46 17.55
CA LEU A 24 -6.58 10.83 16.75
C LEU A 24 -5.50 10.28 17.68
N ILE A 25 -5.34 8.97 17.69
CA ILE A 25 -4.27 8.30 18.42
C ILE A 25 -3.06 8.24 17.50
N ARG A 26 -2.05 9.07 17.80
CA ARG A 26 -0.76 9.05 17.09
C ARG A 26 0.07 7.93 17.69
N ALA A 27 0.07 6.81 16.99
CA ALA A 27 0.74 5.59 17.43
C ALA A 27 2.06 5.38 16.68
N TYR A 28 2.92 4.54 17.24
CA TYR A 28 4.17 4.11 16.62
C TYR A 28 4.22 2.59 16.42
N ALA A 29 5.28 2.10 15.78
CA ALA A 29 5.43 0.68 15.48
C ALA A 29 5.38 -0.18 16.75
N GLY A 30 4.56 -1.23 16.73
CA GLY A 30 4.43 -2.14 17.87
C GLY A 30 3.74 -1.57 19.10
N ALA A 31 3.17 -0.36 19.07
CA ALA A 31 2.57 0.30 20.22
C ALA A 31 1.18 -0.25 20.62
N GLY A 32 0.70 -1.32 19.98
CA GLY A 32 -0.59 -1.94 20.31
C GLY A 32 -1.79 -1.15 19.83
N LYS A 33 -1.70 -0.49 18.66
CA LYS A 33 -2.77 0.30 18.02
C LYS A 33 -4.11 -0.41 18.07
N THR A 34 -4.20 -1.52 17.35
CA THR A 34 -5.44 -2.28 17.19
C THR A 34 -6.00 -2.78 18.53
N THR A 35 -5.13 -3.28 19.40
CA THR A 35 -5.55 -3.71 20.75
C THR A 35 -6.14 -2.54 21.53
N THR A 36 -5.53 -1.37 21.49
CA THR A 36 -5.99 -0.19 22.23
C THR A 36 -7.38 0.25 21.74
N ILE A 37 -7.62 0.33 20.42
CA ILE A 37 -8.94 0.78 19.93
C ILE A 37 -10.01 -0.30 20.05
N VAL A 38 -9.67 -1.59 20.03
CA VAL A 38 -10.60 -2.70 20.36
C VAL A 38 -11.05 -2.62 21.81
N GLU A 39 -10.12 -2.43 22.77
CA GLU A 39 -10.48 -2.27 24.18
C GLU A 39 -11.29 -0.98 24.40
N ALA A 40 -10.97 0.10 23.70
CA ALA A 40 -11.74 1.33 23.73
C ALA A 40 -13.19 1.15 23.24
N ALA A 41 -13.40 0.33 22.20
CA ALA A 41 -14.73 0.04 21.69
C ALA A 41 -15.64 -0.65 22.73
N LYS A 42 -15.06 -1.48 23.60
CA LYS A 42 -15.77 -2.16 24.71
C LYS A 42 -16.31 -1.19 25.76
N LEU A 43 -15.76 0.02 25.82
CA LEU A 43 -16.15 1.04 26.82
C LEU A 43 -17.37 1.85 26.39
N LEU A 44 -17.81 1.72 25.15
CA LEU A 44 -18.90 2.52 24.59
C LEU A 44 -20.28 1.89 24.86
N PRO A 45 -21.36 2.72 24.92
CA PRO A 45 -22.71 2.24 25.17
C PRO A 45 -23.21 1.31 24.07
N LYS A 46 -23.87 0.21 24.49
CA LYS A 46 -24.39 -0.83 23.58
C LYS A 46 -25.58 -0.38 22.72
N ASP A 47 -26.29 0.67 23.12
CA ASP A 47 -27.45 1.25 22.41
C ASP A 47 -27.06 2.16 21.24
N LYS A 48 -25.78 2.37 20.99
CA LYS A 48 -25.26 3.24 19.93
C LYS A 48 -24.89 2.47 18.67
N ASN A 49 -24.99 3.14 17.54
CA ASN A 49 -24.50 2.63 16.27
C ASN A 49 -22.98 2.82 16.18
N ILE A 50 -22.27 1.72 16.32
CA ILE A 50 -20.81 1.71 16.34
C ILE A 50 -20.31 0.90 15.14
N ILE A 51 -19.39 1.48 14.39
CA ILE A 51 -18.69 0.81 13.30
C ILE A 51 -17.19 0.88 13.49
N PHE A 52 -16.53 -0.22 13.19
CA PHE A 52 -15.08 -0.32 13.10
C PHE A 52 -14.69 -0.53 11.63
N LEU A 53 -13.83 0.34 11.10
CA LEU A 53 -13.32 0.26 9.74
C LEU A 53 -11.90 -0.30 9.77
N ALA A 54 -11.77 -1.55 9.36
CA ALA A 54 -10.50 -2.25 9.22
C ALA A 54 -9.84 -1.90 7.87
N PHE A 55 -8.51 -1.92 7.85
CA PHE A 55 -7.75 -1.62 6.64
C PHE A 55 -7.98 -2.64 5.52
N ASN A 56 -7.99 -3.95 5.83
CA ASN A 56 -8.20 -5.02 4.87
C ASN A 56 -9.10 -6.14 5.43
N LYS A 57 -9.44 -7.11 4.55
CA LYS A 57 -10.34 -8.22 4.90
C LYS A 57 -9.77 -9.14 5.96
N HIS A 58 -8.48 -9.44 5.91
CA HIS A 58 -7.83 -10.31 6.90
C HIS A 58 -7.93 -9.71 8.32
N ILE A 59 -7.58 -8.42 8.45
CA ILE A 59 -7.72 -7.68 9.73
C ILE A 59 -9.19 -7.59 10.15
N GLN A 60 -10.12 -7.41 9.21
CA GLN A 60 -11.55 -7.40 9.53
C GLN A 60 -12.01 -8.72 10.15
N GLU A 61 -11.59 -9.86 9.61
CA GLU A 61 -11.96 -11.18 10.11
C GLU A 61 -11.38 -11.42 11.51
N GLU A 62 -10.13 -11.06 11.73
CA GLU A 62 -9.49 -11.11 13.05
C GLU A 62 -10.21 -10.21 14.08
N LEU A 63 -10.56 -8.99 13.69
CA LEU A 63 -11.25 -8.03 14.55
C LEU A 63 -12.65 -8.47 14.93
N LYS A 64 -13.38 -9.13 14.04
CA LYS A 64 -14.72 -9.67 14.34
C LYS A 64 -14.72 -10.63 15.54
N THR A 65 -13.63 -11.36 15.77
CA THR A 65 -13.50 -12.27 16.92
C THR A 65 -13.16 -11.55 18.22
N LYS A 66 -12.67 -10.31 18.16
CA LYS A 66 -12.20 -9.53 19.31
C LYS A 66 -13.15 -8.41 19.74
N LEU A 67 -13.95 -7.93 18.80
CA LEU A 67 -14.90 -6.83 19.02
C LEU A 67 -16.18 -7.33 19.71
N PRO A 68 -16.85 -6.49 20.53
CA PRO A 68 -18.18 -6.79 21.04
C PRO A 68 -19.21 -6.99 19.90
N GLU A 69 -20.20 -7.87 20.09
CA GLU A 69 -21.23 -8.20 19.08
C GLU A 69 -21.98 -6.98 18.53
N HIS A 70 -22.19 -5.95 19.34
CA HIS A 70 -22.88 -4.73 18.93
C HIS A 70 -22.01 -3.78 18.07
N VAL A 71 -20.71 -4.06 17.92
CA VAL A 71 -19.78 -3.28 17.08
C VAL A 71 -19.66 -3.94 15.71
N ARG A 72 -20.14 -3.27 14.68
CA ARG A 72 -20.05 -3.76 13.30
C ARG A 72 -18.65 -3.53 12.76
N CYS A 73 -18.06 -4.53 12.12
CA CYS A 73 -16.72 -4.43 11.55
C CYS A 73 -16.77 -4.61 10.02
N TYR A 74 -16.26 -3.61 9.28
CA TYR A 74 -16.19 -3.62 7.83
C TYR A 74 -14.84 -3.11 7.35
N THR A 75 -14.46 -3.43 6.11
CA THR A 75 -13.54 -2.60 5.36
C THR A 75 -14.32 -1.47 4.67
N THR A 76 -13.65 -0.39 4.28
CA THR A 76 -14.32 0.70 3.52
C THR A 76 -14.90 0.18 2.19
N TYR A 77 -14.20 -0.75 1.52
CA TYR A 77 -14.69 -1.44 0.32
C TYR A 77 -15.94 -2.28 0.59
N GLY A 78 -15.93 -3.07 1.66
CA GLY A 78 -17.09 -3.88 2.05
C GLY A 78 -18.30 -3.02 2.40
N LEU A 79 -18.08 -1.90 3.09
CA LEU A 79 -19.14 -0.95 3.44
C LEU A 79 -19.72 -0.28 2.19
N GLY A 80 -18.86 0.14 1.26
CA GLY A 80 -19.28 0.74 -0.01
C GLY A 80 -20.03 -0.25 -0.89
N THR A 81 -19.56 -1.50 -0.99
CA THR A 81 -20.26 -2.58 -1.70
C THR A 81 -21.66 -2.79 -1.14
N ALA A 82 -21.81 -2.83 0.19
CA ALA A 82 -23.13 -2.98 0.83
C ALA A 82 -24.06 -1.80 0.51
N ALA A 83 -23.53 -0.58 0.43
CA ALA A 83 -24.29 0.62 0.07
C ALA A 83 -24.74 0.60 -1.40
N ILE A 84 -23.86 0.17 -2.32
CA ILE A 84 -24.18 0.00 -3.75
C ILE A 84 -25.27 -1.07 -3.94
N LYS A 85 -25.09 -2.24 -3.31
CA LYS A 85 -26.11 -3.32 -3.37
C LYS A 85 -27.48 -2.87 -2.85
N ARG A 86 -27.52 -2.09 -1.79
CA ARG A 86 -28.78 -1.54 -1.25
C ARG A 86 -29.48 -0.64 -2.26
N LYS A 87 -28.74 0.15 -3.07
CA LYS A 87 -29.30 1.06 -4.06
C LYS A 87 -29.70 0.36 -5.35
N TYR A 88 -28.84 -0.54 -5.85
CA TYR A 88 -28.97 -1.14 -7.18
C TYR A 88 -29.40 -2.61 -7.17
N GLY A 89 -29.61 -3.21 -5.98
CA GLY A 89 -29.97 -4.62 -5.79
C GLY A 89 -28.76 -5.54 -5.61
N ASP A 90 -29.01 -6.75 -5.12
CA ASP A 90 -27.96 -7.73 -4.82
C ASP A 90 -27.29 -8.32 -6.08
N LYS A 91 -27.95 -8.24 -7.23
CA LYS A 91 -27.48 -8.79 -8.52
C LYS A 91 -26.63 -7.80 -9.32
N ILE A 92 -25.88 -6.90 -8.65
CA ILE A 92 -24.92 -6.06 -9.35
C ILE A 92 -23.88 -6.92 -10.09
N GLN A 93 -23.57 -6.54 -11.34
CA GLN A 93 -22.56 -7.23 -12.13
C GLN A 93 -21.18 -6.62 -11.85
N PHE A 94 -20.31 -7.44 -11.27
CA PHE A 94 -18.91 -7.05 -11.08
C PHE A 94 -18.11 -7.33 -12.35
N ASP A 95 -17.34 -6.35 -12.81
CA ASP A 95 -16.48 -6.45 -13.98
C ASP A 95 -15.18 -5.70 -13.75
N GLU A 96 -14.10 -6.41 -13.47
CA GLU A 96 -12.76 -5.85 -13.25
C GLU A 96 -12.21 -5.15 -14.50
N PHE A 97 -12.69 -5.51 -15.69
CA PHE A 97 -12.31 -4.92 -16.97
C PHE A 97 -13.23 -3.77 -17.41
N LYS A 98 -14.05 -3.23 -16.51
CA LYS A 98 -14.99 -2.13 -16.83
C LYS A 98 -14.29 -0.97 -17.53
N ILE A 99 -13.20 -0.47 -16.94
CA ILE A 99 -12.46 0.67 -17.50
C ILE A 99 -11.82 0.32 -18.85
N ASP A 100 -11.26 -0.88 -18.98
CA ASP A 100 -10.68 -1.37 -20.23
C ASP A 100 -11.72 -1.40 -21.35
N LYS A 101 -12.90 -1.91 -21.09
CA LYS A 101 -14.03 -1.95 -22.03
C LYS A 101 -14.49 -0.55 -22.45
N ILE A 102 -14.56 0.39 -21.51
CA ILE A 102 -14.93 1.79 -21.80
C ILE A 102 -13.85 2.43 -22.69
N ILE A 103 -12.57 2.25 -22.34
CA ILE A 103 -11.43 2.76 -23.12
C ILE A 103 -11.47 2.17 -24.53
N LEU A 104 -11.59 0.86 -24.67
CA LEU A 104 -11.60 0.18 -25.97
C LEU A 104 -12.79 0.64 -26.84
N LYS A 105 -13.97 0.87 -26.26
CA LYS A 105 -15.12 1.44 -26.97
C LYS A 105 -14.84 2.86 -27.46
N LYS A 106 -14.27 3.73 -26.60
CA LYS A 106 -14.00 5.13 -26.95
C LYS A 106 -12.83 5.30 -27.89
N SER A 107 -11.79 4.47 -27.76
CA SER A 107 -10.58 4.53 -28.56
C SER A 107 -10.84 4.27 -30.07
N LYS A 108 -11.94 3.61 -30.41
CA LYS A 108 -12.37 3.45 -31.82
C LYS A 108 -12.60 4.78 -32.54
N SER A 109 -12.90 5.84 -31.80
CA SER A 109 -13.07 7.21 -32.34
C SER A 109 -11.81 8.08 -32.23
N TRP A 110 -10.72 7.53 -31.71
CA TRP A 110 -9.44 8.22 -31.57
C TRP A 110 -8.54 7.81 -32.73
N ASP A 111 -7.93 8.77 -33.39
CA ASP A 111 -7.01 8.50 -34.51
C ASP A 111 -5.63 8.08 -33.97
N LEU A 112 -5.59 6.92 -33.27
CA LEU A 112 -4.38 6.44 -32.63
C LEU A 112 -3.31 6.00 -33.61
N GLY A 113 -3.71 5.48 -34.79
CA GLY A 113 -2.75 5.05 -35.81
C GLY A 113 -1.93 6.21 -36.41
N SER A 114 -2.47 7.44 -36.44
CA SER A 114 -1.72 8.63 -36.84
C SER A 114 -0.86 9.22 -35.71
N GLU A 115 -1.19 8.89 -34.43
CA GLU A 115 -0.53 9.41 -33.24
C GLU A 115 0.65 8.55 -32.78
N PHE A 116 0.60 7.25 -33.06
CA PHE A 116 1.55 6.26 -32.58
C PHE A 116 2.03 5.35 -33.73
N HIS A 117 3.29 4.96 -33.69
CA HIS A 117 3.93 4.19 -34.75
C HIS A 117 3.87 2.67 -34.59
N SER A 118 3.34 2.17 -33.45
CA SER A 118 3.21 0.73 -33.17
C SER A 118 1.99 0.41 -32.31
N ASP A 119 1.51 -0.82 -32.37
CA ASP A 119 0.43 -1.34 -31.54
C ASP A 119 0.83 -1.36 -30.06
N ASP A 120 2.11 -1.58 -29.76
CA ASP A 120 2.63 -1.56 -28.38
C ASP A 120 2.57 -0.16 -27.78
N ALA A 121 2.94 0.89 -28.54
CA ALA A 121 2.82 2.28 -28.12
C ALA A 121 1.35 2.67 -27.87
N ILE A 122 0.43 2.17 -28.72
CA ILE A 122 -1.01 2.35 -28.50
C ILE A 122 -1.46 1.66 -27.22
N SER A 123 -1.04 0.42 -26.99
CA SER A 123 -1.37 -0.35 -25.79
C SER A 123 -0.88 0.37 -24.51
N GLN A 124 0.37 0.81 -24.50
CA GLN A 124 0.95 1.57 -23.38
C GLN A 124 0.21 2.90 -23.14
N TYR A 125 -0.16 3.59 -24.19
CA TYR A 125 -0.97 4.81 -24.08
C TYR A 125 -2.35 4.56 -23.45
N LEU A 126 -3.04 3.50 -23.87
CA LEU A 126 -4.34 3.13 -23.31
C LEU A 126 -4.22 2.70 -21.83
N ASP A 127 -3.15 2.01 -21.47
CA ASP A 127 -2.84 1.69 -20.08
C ASP A 127 -2.57 2.94 -19.24
N ASN A 128 -1.89 3.93 -19.78
CA ASN A 128 -1.69 5.22 -19.12
C ASN A 128 -3.01 5.96 -18.91
N ILE A 129 -3.92 5.95 -19.89
CA ILE A 129 -5.30 6.48 -19.73
C ILE A 129 -6.00 5.75 -18.57
N LYS A 130 -5.96 4.41 -18.53
CA LYS A 130 -6.56 3.59 -17.48
C LYS A 130 -6.01 3.94 -16.09
N LYS A 131 -4.69 3.98 -15.96
CA LYS A 131 -4.01 4.36 -14.70
C LYS A 131 -4.47 5.74 -14.23
N LEU A 132 -4.45 6.73 -15.12
CA LEU A 132 -4.80 8.10 -14.78
C LEU A 132 -6.28 8.24 -14.40
N VAL A 133 -7.20 7.56 -15.09
CA VAL A 133 -8.62 7.49 -14.72
C VAL A 133 -8.78 6.92 -13.31
N ASN A 134 -8.09 5.83 -12.98
CA ASN A 134 -8.18 5.22 -11.66
C ASN A 134 -7.59 6.12 -10.56
N TYR A 135 -6.45 6.77 -10.81
CA TYR A 135 -5.90 7.74 -9.86
C TYR A 135 -6.83 8.94 -9.66
N CYS A 136 -7.43 9.48 -10.73
CA CYS A 136 -8.42 10.57 -10.62
C CYS A 136 -9.63 10.15 -9.76
N ARG A 137 -10.11 8.92 -9.90
CA ARG A 137 -11.19 8.37 -9.07
C ARG A 137 -10.76 8.29 -7.60
N LEU A 138 -9.62 7.67 -7.30
CA LEU A 138 -9.14 7.43 -5.93
C LEU A 138 -8.77 8.73 -5.19
N THR A 139 -8.25 9.73 -5.91
CA THR A 139 -7.90 11.04 -5.37
C THR A 139 -9.05 12.05 -5.40
N LEU A 140 -10.22 11.66 -5.94
CA LEU A 140 -11.37 12.55 -6.20
C LEU A 140 -10.99 13.78 -7.05
N THR A 141 -10.06 13.61 -7.98
CA THR A 141 -9.63 14.64 -8.92
C THR A 141 -10.55 14.65 -10.13
N LEU A 142 -11.61 15.44 -10.05
CA LEU A 142 -12.68 15.46 -11.05
C LEU A 142 -12.63 16.68 -11.97
N LYS A 143 -11.76 17.64 -11.69
CA LYS A 143 -11.62 18.88 -12.46
C LYS A 143 -10.45 18.77 -13.45
N PRO A 144 -10.65 19.24 -14.71
CA PRO A 144 -9.64 19.12 -15.77
C PRO A 144 -8.28 19.71 -15.42
N GLU A 145 -8.26 20.84 -14.70
CA GLU A 145 -7.05 21.56 -14.34
C GLU A 145 -6.11 20.80 -13.39
N TYR A 146 -6.62 19.81 -12.66
CA TYR A 146 -5.81 19.00 -11.73
C TYR A 146 -5.37 17.66 -12.30
N VAL A 147 -5.90 17.23 -13.46
CA VAL A 147 -5.51 15.96 -14.10
C VAL A 147 -4.02 15.91 -14.46
N PRO A 148 -3.40 16.99 -15.01
CA PRO A 148 -1.96 17.02 -15.26
C PRO A 148 -1.12 16.83 -14.00
N TYR A 149 -1.53 17.40 -12.88
CA TYR A 149 -0.84 17.23 -11.60
C TYR A 149 -0.85 15.75 -11.15
N ILE A 150 -1.97 15.03 -11.34
CA ILE A 150 -2.04 13.61 -11.04
C ILE A 150 -1.14 12.79 -11.98
N ALA A 151 -1.12 13.14 -13.27
CA ALA A 151 -0.24 12.48 -14.24
C ALA A 151 1.25 12.65 -13.86
N GLU A 152 1.66 13.88 -13.56
CA GLU A 152 3.02 14.19 -13.11
C GLU A 152 3.38 13.49 -11.79
N ARG A 153 2.46 13.48 -10.84
CA ARG A 153 2.66 12.85 -9.53
C ARG A 153 2.98 11.36 -9.63
N TYR A 154 2.26 10.66 -10.50
CA TYR A 154 2.37 9.20 -10.66
C TYR A 154 3.17 8.77 -11.89
N ASP A 155 3.98 9.67 -12.45
CA ASP A 155 4.85 9.40 -13.62
C ASP A 155 4.10 8.80 -14.82
N ILE A 156 2.88 9.30 -15.06
CA ILE A 156 2.06 8.87 -16.19
C ILE A 156 2.30 9.81 -17.36
N ASN A 157 2.84 9.30 -18.46
CA ASN A 157 3.15 10.08 -19.64
C ASN A 157 1.88 10.46 -20.43
N ILE A 158 1.10 11.36 -19.87
CA ILE A 158 -0.11 11.97 -20.46
C ILE A 158 -0.17 13.43 -20.01
N SER A 159 0.05 14.36 -20.96
CA SER A 159 0.07 15.79 -20.64
C SER A 159 -0.65 16.68 -21.66
N LYS A 160 -0.95 16.18 -22.86
CA LYS A 160 -1.60 16.97 -23.91
C LYS A 160 -3.06 17.23 -23.59
N SER A 161 -3.57 18.40 -23.98
CA SER A 161 -4.97 18.80 -23.75
C SER A 161 -5.99 17.79 -24.32
N LYS A 162 -5.67 17.13 -25.46
CA LYS A 162 -6.52 16.09 -26.05
C LYS A 162 -6.62 14.84 -25.15
N ASP A 163 -5.50 14.47 -24.50
CA ASP A 163 -5.43 13.28 -23.66
C ASP A 163 -6.22 13.50 -22.37
N ILE A 164 -6.12 14.70 -21.79
CA ILE A 164 -6.95 15.10 -20.62
C ILE A 164 -8.44 14.99 -20.98
N LYS A 165 -8.85 15.44 -22.17
CA LYS A 165 -10.24 15.29 -22.63
C LYS A 165 -10.64 13.82 -22.80
N ARG A 166 -9.73 12.94 -23.26
CA ARG A 166 -9.97 11.49 -23.34
C ARG A 166 -10.15 10.87 -21.95
N VAL A 167 -9.25 11.19 -21.01
CA VAL A 167 -9.36 10.76 -19.60
C VAL A 167 -10.70 11.17 -19.00
N LEU A 168 -11.11 12.42 -19.15
CA LEU A 168 -12.37 12.93 -18.61
C LEU A 168 -13.59 12.24 -19.22
N LYS A 169 -13.57 11.95 -20.52
CA LYS A 169 -14.66 11.21 -21.19
C LYS A 169 -14.77 9.76 -20.69
N VAL A 170 -13.65 9.11 -20.39
CA VAL A 170 -13.64 7.77 -19.78
C VAL A 170 -14.14 7.83 -18.34
N LEU A 171 -13.67 8.81 -17.57
CA LEU A 171 -14.06 9.03 -16.18
C LEU A 171 -15.57 9.30 -16.06
N ASP A 172 -16.14 10.13 -16.94
CA ASP A 172 -17.56 10.44 -16.97
C ASP A 172 -18.41 9.18 -17.24
N GLU A 173 -18.06 8.40 -18.29
CA GLU A 173 -18.76 7.14 -18.59
C GLU A 173 -18.60 6.12 -17.45
N ALA A 174 -17.41 5.97 -16.88
CA ALA A 174 -17.18 5.11 -15.73
C ALA A 174 -18.00 5.51 -14.51
N THR A 175 -18.18 6.83 -14.31
CA THR A 175 -18.97 7.38 -13.20
C THR A 175 -20.48 7.21 -13.41
N THR A 176 -20.95 7.25 -14.66
CA THR A 176 -22.38 7.18 -15.01
C THR A 176 -22.88 5.78 -15.32
N ASP A 177 -22.01 4.87 -15.73
CA ASP A 177 -22.35 3.46 -15.95
C ASP A 177 -22.80 2.80 -14.63
N ARG A 178 -24.00 2.24 -14.65
CA ARG A 178 -24.64 1.51 -13.53
C ARG A 178 -24.93 0.04 -13.86
N LYS A 179 -24.45 -0.40 -15.02
CA LYS A 179 -24.62 -1.79 -15.46
C LYS A 179 -23.50 -2.67 -14.90
N PHE A 180 -22.29 -2.16 -14.90
CA PHE A 180 -21.12 -2.86 -14.41
C PHE A 180 -20.40 -2.04 -13.32
N PHE A 181 -19.82 -2.74 -12.36
CA PHE A 181 -19.09 -2.15 -11.23
C PHE A 181 -17.70 -2.79 -11.12
N ASP A 182 -16.65 -1.97 -11.03
CA ASP A 182 -15.31 -2.43 -10.74
C ASP A 182 -14.95 -2.28 -9.26
N TYR A 183 -13.73 -2.69 -8.89
CA TYR A 183 -13.22 -2.57 -7.53
C TYR A 183 -13.22 -1.12 -7.03
N THR A 184 -12.79 -0.19 -7.86
CA THR A 184 -12.71 1.23 -7.49
C THR A 184 -14.11 1.82 -7.29
N ASP A 185 -15.12 1.38 -8.03
CA ASP A 185 -16.50 1.80 -7.84
C ASP A 185 -17.01 1.55 -6.42
N MET A 186 -16.53 0.50 -5.75
CA MET A 186 -16.97 0.15 -4.40
C MET A 186 -16.66 1.25 -3.37
N ILE A 187 -15.66 2.08 -3.61
CA ILE A 187 -15.36 3.24 -2.75
C ILE A 187 -15.62 4.58 -3.44
N TYR A 188 -15.44 4.65 -4.76
CA TYR A 188 -15.60 5.88 -5.52
C TYR A 188 -17.07 6.33 -5.59
N LEU A 189 -17.97 5.46 -6.04
CA LEU A 189 -19.38 5.81 -6.18
C LEU A 189 -20.05 6.19 -4.84
N PRO A 190 -19.85 5.44 -3.73
CA PRO A 190 -20.31 5.89 -2.43
C PRO A 190 -19.75 7.25 -1.98
N ALA A 191 -18.52 7.59 -2.42
CA ALA A 191 -17.90 8.87 -2.10
C ALA A 191 -18.56 10.03 -2.86
N VAL A 192 -18.85 9.88 -4.17
CA VAL A 192 -19.29 10.97 -5.05
C VAL A 192 -20.79 11.02 -5.28
N ASP A 193 -21.50 9.89 -5.28
CA ASP A 193 -22.95 9.82 -5.50
C ASP A 193 -23.72 9.99 -4.19
N ASN A 194 -24.37 11.14 -4.03
CA ASN A 194 -25.19 11.42 -2.85
C ASN A 194 -26.47 10.56 -2.77
N GLY A 195 -26.88 9.96 -3.88
CA GLY A 195 -28.01 9.02 -3.89
C GLY A 195 -27.65 7.62 -3.35
N ILE A 196 -26.36 7.32 -3.11
CA ILE A 196 -25.93 6.11 -2.40
C ILE A 196 -25.92 6.42 -0.90
N TRP A 197 -27.01 5.99 -0.25
CA TRP A 197 -27.19 6.25 1.17
C TRP A 197 -26.42 5.25 2.02
N MET A 198 -25.82 5.76 3.12
CA MET A 198 -25.08 4.98 4.10
C MET A 198 -25.62 5.22 5.50
N PHE A 199 -25.68 4.18 6.34
CA PHE A 199 -26.22 4.30 7.70
C PHE A 199 -25.38 5.23 8.57
N PRO A 200 -25.98 6.27 9.17
CA PRO A 200 -25.27 7.16 10.10
C PRO A 200 -24.81 6.41 11.36
N GLN A 201 -23.61 6.70 11.80
CA GLN A 201 -22.97 6.09 12.96
C GLN A 201 -22.78 7.10 14.08
N ASP A 202 -23.07 6.68 15.31
CA ASP A 202 -22.78 7.46 16.52
C ASP A 202 -21.27 7.44 16.83
N TYR A 203 -20.59 6.31 16.52
CA TYR A 203 -19.14 6.16 16.68
C TYR A 203 -18.54 5.45 15.46
N VAL A 204 -17.45 6.02 14.95
CA VAL A 204 -16.68 5.46 13.84
C VAL A 204 -15.24 5.25 14.29
N PHE A 205 -14.82 4.00 14.40
CA PHE A 205 -13.42 3.63 14.60
C PHE A 205 -12.74 3.43 13.26
N VAL A 206 -11.53 3.95 13.13
CA VAL A 206 -10.72 3.80 11.91
C VAL A 206 -9.30 3.43 12.29
N ASP A 207 -8.83 2.30 11.78
CA ASP A 207 -7.44 1.87 11.92
C ASP A 207 -6.61 2.25 10.68
N GLU A 208 -5.31 2.40 10.84
CA GLU A 208 -4.32 2.69 9.80
C GLU A 208 -4.69 3.92 8.94
N VAL A 209 -5.05 5.03 9.59
CA VAL A 209 -5.52 6.23 8.88
C VAL A 209 -4.51 6.83 7.89
N GLN A 210 -3.21 6.56 8.05
CA GLN A 210 -2.17 7.03 7.15
C GLN A 210 -2.21 6.38 5.74
N ASP A 211 -2.91 5.26 5.61
CA ASP A 211 -2.98 4.50 4.35
C ASP A 211 -4.27 4.75 3.56
N LEU A 212 -5.14 5.66 4.01
CA LEU A 212 -6.43 5.93 3.38
C LEU A 212 -6.30 6.86 2.17
N ASN A 213 -7.08 6.57 1.12
CA ASN A 213 -7.26 7.47 -0.02
C ASN A 213 -8.45 8.42 0.19
N ARG A 214 -8.61 9.39 -0.72
CA ARG A 214 -9.67 10.40 -0.62
C ARG A 214 -11.09 9.83 -0.64
N CYS A 215 -11.34 8.77 -1.41
CA CYS A 215 -12.64 8.11 -1.42
C CYS A 215 -13.00 7.53 -0.05
N GLN A 216 -12.05 6.87 0.60
CA GLN A 216 -12.23 6.26 1.91
C GLN A 216 -12.48 7.32 2.99
N ILE A 217 -11.71 8.41 2.96
CA ILE A 217 -11.93 9.57 3.87
C ILE A 217 -13.35 10.12 3.65
N LYS A 218 -13.78 10.27 2.40
CA LYS A 218 -15.10 10.80 2.08
C LYS A 218 -16.24 9.88 2.55
N ILE A 219 -16.05 8.57 2.48
CA ILE A 219 -16.99 7.59 3.04
C ILE A 219 -17.08 7.75 4.57
N ILE A 220 -15.93 7.90 5.25
CA ILE A 220 -15.90 8.13 6.70
C ILE A 220 -16.69 9.38 7.08
N GLU A 221 -16.51 10.48 6.36
CA GLU A 221 -17.31 11.70 6.56
C GLU A 221 -18.81 11.47 6.38
N LYS A 222 -19.20 10.70 5.35
CA LYS A 222 -20.63 10.45 5.01
C LYS A 222 -21.34 9.60 6.05
N ILE A 223 -20.66 8.67 6.69
CA ILE A 223 -21.26 7.80 7.70
C ILE A 223 -21.32 8.41 9.10
N LEU A 224 -20.60 9.50 9.36
CA LEU A 224 -20.71 10.19 10.64
C LEU A 224 -22.12 10.78 10.79
N LYS A 225 -22.77 10.47 11.89
CA LYS A 225 -24.10 10.99 12.22
C LYS A 225 -24.09 12.51 12.24
N ARG A 226 -25.13 13.11 11.68
CA ARG A 226 -25.34 14.56 11.67
C ARG A 226 -26.68 14.88 12.31
N ASP A 227 -26.74 16.00 12.99
CA ASP A 227 -27.99 16.57 13.46
C ASP A 227 -28.84 16.98 12.27
N LYS A 228 -30.11 16.59 12.28
CA LYS A 228 -31.02 16.79 11.13
C LYS A 228 -31.40 18.24 10.90
N VAL A 229 -31.33 19.09 11.94
CA VAL A 229 -31.73 20.50 11.88
C VAL A 229 -30.55 21.40 11.55
N SER A 230 -29.46 21.26 12.29
CA SER A 230 -28.28 22.10 12.15
C SER A 230 -27.28 21.60 11.10
N GLY A 231 -27.39 20.35 10.64
CA GLY A 231 -26.43 19.68 9.77
C GLY A 231 -25.06 19.39 10.42
N LYS A 232 -24.88 19.79 11.68
CA LYS A 232 -23.61 19.61 12.41
C LYS A 232 -23.35 18.12 12.68
N THR A 233 -22.09 17.71 12.55
CA THR A 233 -21.65 16.35 12.89
C THR A 233 -21.80 16.11 14.38
N THR A 234 -22.55 15.09 14.74
CA THR A 234 -22.80 14.61 16.11
C THR A 234 -22.19 13.23 16.34
N GLY A 235 -21.90 12.50 15.26
CA GLY A 235 -21.14 11.26 15.32
C GLY A 235 -19.69 11.54 15.71
N ARG A 236 -19.11 10.63 16.48
CA ARG A 236 -17.77 10.74 17.03
C ARG A 236 -16.78 9.87 16.27
N LEU A 237 -15.64 10.45 15.91
CA LEU A 237 -14.56 9.80 15.19
C LEU A 237 -13.45 9.41 16.17
N ILE A 238 -13.06 8.13 16.13
CA ILE A 238 -11.98 7.55 16.95
C ILE A 238 -11.01 6.88 16.00
N THR A 239 -9.85 7.49 15.82
CA THR A 239 -8.89 7.07 14.78
C THR A 239 -7.55 6.74 15.38
N VAL A 240 -6.84 5.82 14.74
CA VAL A 240 -5.45 5.48 15.07
C VAL A 240 -4.64 5.29 13.81
N GLY A 241 -3.39 5.69 13.88
CA GLY A 241 -2.44 5.49 12.79
C GLY A 241 -1.01 5.78 13.21
N ASP A 242 -0.10 5.34 12.38
CA ASP A 242 1.31 5.63 12.48
C ASP A 242 1.75 6.41 11.24
N PHE A 243 1.97 7.71 11.38
CA PHE A 243 2.40 8.57 10.27
C PHE A 243 3.65 8.01 9.58
N PHE A 244 4.59 7.49 10.36
CA PHE A 244 5.86 6.94 9.88
C PHE A 244 5.75 5.53 9.29
N GLN A 245 4.56 4.94 9.25
CA GLN A 245 4.27 3.72 8.51
C GLN A 245 3.42 3.96 7.25
N GLY A 246 3.24 5.21 6.83
CA GLY A 246 2.59 5.59 5.58
C GLY A 246 3.52 5.32 4.39
N ILE A 247 3.35 4.20 3.71
CA ILE A 247 4.21 3.75 2.60
C ILE A 247 3.45 3.40 1.32
N TYR A 248 2.13 3.60 1.27
CA TYR A 248 1.27 3.20 0.15
C TYR A 248 0.84 4.35 -0.76
N GLY A 249 1.64 5.43 -0.85
CA GLY A 249 1.34 6.56 -1.74
C GLY A 249 1.22 6.17 -3.21
N PHE A 250 1.96 5.14 -3.64
CA PHE A 250 1.83 4.57 -4.98
C PHE A 250 0.46 3.90 -5.25
N ASN A 251 -0.31 3.55 -4.21
CA ASN A 251 -1.68 3.04 -4.30
C ASN A 251 -2.72 4.15 -4.04
N ALA A 252 -2.36 5.40 -4.34
CA ALA A 252 -3.18 6.58 -4.11
C ALA A 252 -3.58 6.83 -2.64
N ALA A 253 -2.86 6.26 -1.67
CA ALA A 253 -2.97 6.71 -0.30
C ALA A 253 -2.65 8.22 -0.26
N ASP A 254 -3.50 8.98 0.40
CA ASP A 254 -3.35 10.41 0.49
C ASP A 254 -2.25 10.76 1.50
N GLU A 255 -1.16 11.36 1.05
CA GLU A 255 -0.08 11.82 1.94
C GLU A 255 -0.56 12.73 3.06
N LYS A 256 -1.68 13.46 2.82
CA LYS A 256 -2.34 14.33 3.80
C LYS A 256 -3.45 13.63 4.58
N SER A 257 -3.59 12.30 4.42
CA SER A 257 -4.63 11.55 5.11
C SER A 257 -4.53 11.75 6.62
N PHE A 258 -3.35 11.57 7.19
CA PHE A 258 -3.12 11.77 8.62
C PHE A 258 -3.42 13.21 9.07
N GLU A 259 -2.93 14.20 8.32
CA GLU A 259 -3.18 15.62 8.57
C GLU A 259 -4.67 15.98 8.51
N TRP A 260 -5.44 15.33 7.61
CA TRP A 260 -6.87 15.52 7.53
C TRP A 260 -7.57 15.14 8.84
N PHE A 261 -7.19 14.00 9.44
CA PHE A 261 -7.73 13.59 10.74
C PHE A 261 -7.27 14.48 11.89
N GLU A 262 -6.05 15.01 11.84
CA GLU A 262 -5.57 16.00 12.81
C GLU A 262 -6.40 17.28 12.78
N LYS A 263 -6.73 17.75 11.58
CA LYS A 263 -7.52 18.99 11.37
C LYS A 263 -9.03 18.78 11.45
N PHE A 264 -9.49 17.53 11.60
CA PHE A 264 -10.91 17.27 11.73
C PHE A 264 -11.48 17.98 12.97
N PRO A 265 -12.68 18.61 12.87
CA PRO A 265 -13.20 19.48 13.93
C PRO A 265 -13.22 18.83 15.31
N LYS A 266 -12.75 19.54 16.33
CA LYS A 266 -12.70 19.07 17.72
C LYS A 266 -11.92 17.76 17.92
N THR A 267 -10.86 17.56 17.16
CA THR A 267 -9.99 16.37 17.34
C THR A 267 -8.94 16.63 18.41
N LYS A 268 -8.86 15.76 19.38
CA LYS A 268 -7.76 15.68 20.35
C LYS A 268 -6.75 14.65 19.89
N ILE A 269 -5.48 15.04 19.85
CA ILE A 269 -4.37 14.13 19.53
C ILE A 269 -3.84 13.57 20.85
N LEU A 270 -3.72 12.23 20.94
CA LEU A 270 -3.11 11.54 22.07
C LEU A 270 -2.03 10.57 21.54
N PRO A 271 -0.86 10.51 22.19
CA PRO A 271 0.23 9.62 21.78
C PRO A 271 -0.01 8.18 22.24
N LEU A 272 0.60 7.25 21.52
CA LEU A 272 0.76 5.85 21.86
C LEU A 272 2.18 5.44 21.44
N SER A 273 3.18 5.77 22.28
CA SER A 273 4.59 5.80 21.91
C SER A 273 5.37 4.56 22.32
N VAL A 274 4.87 3.76 23.26
CA VAL A 274 5.59 2.62 23.83
C VAL A 274 5.41 1.38 22.96
N SER A 275 6.49 0.89 22.35
CA SER A 275 6.50 -0.35 21.57
C SER A 275 6.58 -1.58 22.47
N PHE A 276 5.65 -2.52 22.25
CA PHE A 276 5.65 -3.84 22.87
C PHE A 276 6.34 -4.91 22.01
N ARG A 277 6.83 -4.50 20.83
CA ARG A 277 7.37 -5.41 19.84
C ARG A 277 8.89 -5.52 19.92
N CYS A 278 9.55 -4.39 19.86
CA CYS A 278 10.98 -4.33 19.61
C CYS A 278 11.79 -4.21 20.89
N SER A 279 12.95 -4.81 20.89
CA SER A 279 13.98 -4.68 21.93
C SER A 279 14.53 -3.24 22.00
N LYS A 280 15.21 -2.89 23.10
CA LYS A 280 15.69 -1.53 23.36
C LYS A 280 16.66 -1.04 22.29
N ASN A 281 17.62 -1.89 21.85
CA ASN A 281 18.60 -1.49 20.84
C ASN A 281 17.96 -1.33 19.44
N VAL A 282 16.97 -2.15 19.08
CA VAL A 282 16.19 -1.96 17.85
C VAL A 282 15.41 -0.64 17.90
N ILE A 283 14.78 -0.31 19.05
CA ILE A 283 14.11 0.98 19.22
C ILE A 283 15.12 2.14 19.14
N LYS A 284 16.30 2.02 19.76
CA LYS A 284 17.36 3.03 19.65
C LYS A 284 17.76 3.29 18.19
N LYS A 285 17.84 2.24 17.36
CA LYS A 285 18.10 2.39 15.92
C LYS A 285 16.92 3.07 15.21
N ALA A 286 15.68 2.70 15.51
CA ALA A 286 14.48 3.32 14.96
C ALA A 286 14.34 4.80 15.36
N GLN A 287 14.86 5.22 16.53
CA GLN A 287 14.85 6.61 17.00
C GLN A 287 15.70 7.56 16.15
N GLU A 288 16.63 7.05 15.35
CA GLU A 288 17.37 7.86 14.35
C GLU A 288 16.42 8.47 13.32
N ILE A 289 15.26 7.82 13.08
CA ILE A 289 14.22 8.27 12.14
C ILE A 289 13.03 8.87 12.88
N VAL A 290 12.61 8.22 13.97
CA VAL A 290 11.42 8.56 14.76
C VAL A 290 11.78 8.71 16.23
N PRO A 291 12.23 9.91 16.67
CA PRO A 291 12.78 10.13 18.01
C PRO A 291 11.83 9.82 19.17
N ASP A 292 10.52 9.93 18.95
CA ASP A 292 9.50 9.82 19.99
C ASP A 292 9.10 8.37 20.33
N ILE A 293 9.48 7.36 19.53
CA ILE A 293 9.20 5.95 19.84
C ILE A 293 10.00 5.52 21.06
N LYS A 294 9.37 4.71 21.91
CA LYS A 294 9.98 4.24 23.15
C LYS A 294 9.91 2.72 23.26
N ALA A 295 10.93 2.11 23.81
CA ALA A 295 10.85 0.70 24.22
C ALA A 295 10.03 0.58 25.50
N LEU A 296 9.42 -0.60 25.71
CA LEU A 296 8.86 -0.96 27.02
C LEU A 296 10.00 -1.05 28.04
N ASP A 297 9.78 -0.59 29.27
CA ASP A 297 10.84 -0.52 30.30
C ASP A 297 11.53 -1.87 30.54
N ASN A 298 10.76 -2.96 30.53
CA ASN A 298 11.24 -4.32 30.71
C ASN A 298 11.50 -5.06 29.37
N ALA A 299 11.56 -4.34 28.24
CA ALA A 299 11.97 -4.96 26.99
C ALA A 299 13.41 -5.48 27.05
N PRO A 300 13.72 -6.60 26.40
CA PRO A 300 15.09 -7.08 26.31
C PRO A 300 15.99 -6.05 25.59
N ASP A 301 17.28 -6.10 25.83
CA ASP A 301 18.19 -5.15 25.18
C ASP A 301 18.26 -5.39 23.68
N GLY A 302 18.32 -6.65 23.25
CA GLY A 302 18.40 -7.03 21.82
C GLY A 302 19.75 -6.64 21.19
N ILE A 303 19.88 -6.87 19.89
CA ILE A 303 21.14 -6.65 19.17
C ILE A 303 20.87 -5.89 17.86
N VAL A 304 21.74 -4.92 17.55
CA VAL A 304 21.84 -4.27 16.23
C VAL A 304 23.31 -4.35 15.82
N ARG A 305 23.59 -4.99 14.69
CA ARG A 305 24.96 -5.27 14.24
C ARG A 305 25.06 -5.52 12.74
N ASP A 306 26.26 -5.55 12.22
CA ASP A 306 26.55 -6.11 10.91
C ASP A 306 26.66 -7.65 10.98
N GLY A 307 26.42 -8.33 9.83
CA GLY A 307 26.51 -9.78 9.73
C GLY A 307 26.39 -10.30 8.31
N ASN A 308 26.64 -11.59 8.12
CA ASN A 308 26.64 -12.24 6.82
C ASN A 308 25.33 -13.07 6.66
N VAL A 309 24.46 -12.64 5.76
CA VAL A 309 23.15 -13.28 5.54
C VAL A 309 23.26 -14.72 5.04
N LEU A 310 24.28 -15.02 4.19
CA LEU A 310 24.45 -16.37 3.65
C LEU A 310 24.88 -17.39 4.71
N GLU A 311 25.69 -16.95 5.66
CA GLU A 311 26.21 -17.78 6.73
C GLU A 311 25.18 -17.95 7.87
N GLU A 312 24.57 -16.82 8.28
CA GLU A 312 23.85 -16.73 9.53
C GLU A 312 22.34 -16.93 9.42
N ALA A 313 21.74 -16.76 8.21
CA ALA A 313 20.28 -16.83 8.07
C ALA A 313 19.74 -18.25 8.30
N GLU A 314 18.67 -18.33 9.11
CA GLU A 314 17.99 -19.55 9.53
C GLU A 314 16.48 -19.47 9.31
N SER A 315 15.81 -20.63 9.42
CA SER A 315 14.35 -20.70 9.31
C SER A 315 13.65 -19.82 10.35
N GLY A 316 12.73 -18.98 9.90
CA GLY A 316 12.01 -18.00 10.74
C GLY A 316 12.57 -16.60 10.66
N ASP A 317 13.74 -16.39 10.05
CA ASP A 317 14.31 -15.08 9.81
C ASP A 317 13.61 -14.37 8.64
N PHE A 318 13.53 -13.03 8.73
CA PHE A 318 13.14 -12.19 7.62
C PHE A 318 14.37 -11.53 7.00
N ILE A 319 14.43 -11.56 5.67
CA ILE A 319 15.47 -10.88 4.90
C ILE A 319 14.81 -9.85 4.03
N LEU A 320 15.15 -8.60 4.28
CA LEU A 320 14.49 -7.45 3.66
C LEU A 320 15.42 -6.72 2.71
N CYS A 321 14.87 -6.33 1.57
CA CYS A 321 15.52 -5.45 0.61
C CYS A 321 14.51 -4.40 0.10
N ARG A 322 15.02 -3.28 -0.41
CA ARG A 322 14.17 -2.26 -1.04
C ARG A 322 13.61 -2.74 -2.39
N THR A 323 14.35 -3.53 -3.13
CA THR A 323 14.04 -4.03 -4.47
C THR A 323 13.94 -5.55 -4.49
N THR A 324 13.44 -6.12 -5.59
CA THR A 324 13.12 -7.55 -5.71
C THR A 324 14.30 -8.37 -6.22
N MET A 325 15.07 -7.83 -7.15
CA MET A 325 16.14 -8.57 -7.81
C MET A 325 17.22 -9.13 -6.86
N PRO A 326 17.71 -8.36 -5.85
CA PRO A 326 18.63 -8.89 -4.86
C PRO A 326 18.07 -10.09 -4.09
N LEU A 327 16.77 -10.05 -3.74
CA LEU A 327 16.10 -11.13 -3.03
C LEU A 327 16.02 -12.40 -3.88
N VAL A 328 15.79 -12.28 -5.18
CA VAL A 328 15.75 -13.43 -6.11
C VAL A 328 17.12 -14.07 -6.24
N LYS A 329 18.18 -13.29 -6.40
CA LYS A 329 19.55 -13.81 -6.44
C LYS A 329 19.92 -14.54 -5.14
N LEU A 330 19.61 -13.94 -4.01
CA LEU A 330 19.85 -14.54 -2.69
C LEU A 330 19.04 -15.82 -2.48
N PHE A 331 17.79 -15.86 -2.96
CA PHE A 331 16.96 -17.07 -2.92
C PHE A 331 17.66 -18.26 -3.60
N PHE A 332 18.24 -18.05 -4.80
CA PHE A 332 18.96 -19.12 -5.48
C PHE A 332 20.26 -19.54 -4.76
N GLN A 333 20.95 -18.58 -4.10
CA GLN A 333 22.11 -18.92 -3.28
C GLN A 333 21.71 -19.81 -2.08
N PHE A 334 20.56 -19.54 -1.44
CA PHE A 334 20.02 -20.40 -0.39
C PHE A 334 19.64 -21.81 -0.90
N LEU A 335 19.08 -21.91 -2.11
CA LEU A 335 18.79 -23.21 -2.72
C LEU A 335 20.06 -24.02 -2.93
N VAL A 336 21.15 -23.42 -3.38
CA VAL A 336 22.46 -24.09 -3.51
C VAL A 336 22.97 -24.57 -2.15
N GLN A 337 22.70 -23.83 -1.07
CA GLN A 337 23.06 -24.22 0.30
C GLN A 337 22.04 -25.18 0.95
N HIS A 338 21.05 -25.66 0.21
CA HIS A 338 19.95 -26.51 0.72
C HIS A 338 19.14 -25.86 1.86
N LYS A 339 19.16 -24.53 1.98
CA LYS A 339 18.33 -23.78 2.92
C LYS A 339 16.93 -23.57 2.33
N LYS A 340 15.89 -23.87 3.11
CA LYS A 340 14.50 -23.62 2.70
C LYS A 340 14.19 -22.13 2.79
N ALA A 341 13.89 -21.51 1.67
CA ALA A 341 13.57 -20.11 1.58
C ALA A 341 12.35 -19.87 0.67
N ILE A 342 11.67 -18.74 0.86
CA ILE A 342 10.56 -18.24 0.02
C ILE A 342 10.72 -16.75 -0.24
N ILE A 343 10.17 -16.27 -1.36
CA ILE A 343 10.01 -14.83 -1.58
C ILE A 343 8.55 -14.47 -1.39
N LYS A 344 8.29 -13.62 -0.40
CA LYS A 344 6.93 -13.17 -0.10
C LYS A 344 6.42 -12.17 -1.13
N GLY A 345 5.23 -12.45 -1.70
CA GLY A 345 4.54 -11.55 -2.63
C GLY A 345 4.07 -12.26 -3.88
N SER A 346 3.00 -13.06 -3.80
CA SER A 346 2.36 -13.69 -4.95
C SER A 346 1.95 -12.70 -6.03
N ASP A 347 1.58 -11.48 -5.65
CA ASP A 347 1.23 -10.38 -6.56
C ASP A 347 2.45 -9.84 -7.34
N ILE A 348 3.68 -9.93 -6.78
CA ILE A 348 4.91 -9.65 -7.54
C ILE A 348 5.06 -10.68 -8.65
N GLY A 349 4.84 -11.95 -8.32
CA GLY A 349 4.85 -13.03 -9.30
C GLY A 349 3.82 -12.81 -10.42
N ILE A 350 2.61 -12.37 -10.08
CA ILE A 350 1.57 -12.03 -11.06
C ILE A 350 2.04 -10.89 -11.96
N GLN A 351 2.59 -9.80 -11.40
CA GLN A 351 3.12 -8.68 -12.19
C GLN A 351 4.24 -9.10 -13.13
N LEU A 352 5.15 -9.99 -12.71
CA LEU A 352 6.19 -10.54 -13.58
C LEU A 352 5.60 -11.40 -14.71
N ILE A 353 4.56 -12.18 -14.43
CA ILE A 353 3.84 -12.97 -15.45
C ILE A 353 3.12 -12.03 -16.45
N ASP A 354 2.56 -10.93 -15.98
CA ASP A 354 1.89 -9.93 -16.84
C ASP A 354 2.89 -9.27 -17.80
N LEU A 355 4.15 -9.04 -17.37
CA LEU A 355 5.21 -8.55 -18.26
C LEU A 355 5.56 -9.55 -19.38
N ILE A 356 5.36 -10.84 -19.21
CA ILE A 356 5.53 -11.83 -20.28
C ILE A 356 4.46 -11.65 -21.36
N GLY A 357 3.23 -11.28 -20.96
CA GLY A 357 2.13 -11.02 -21.88
C GLY A 357 1.87 -12.20 -22.83
N LYS A 358 1.83 -11.92 -24.14
CA LYS A 358 1.61 -12.88 -25.22
C LYS A 358 2.92 -13.43 -25.82
N ILE A 359 4.07 -13.01 -25.31
CA ILE A 359 5.36 -13.47 -25.82
C ILE A 359 5.54 -14.95 -25.44
N ASN A 360 5.82 -15.77 -26.43
CA ASN A 360 5.92 -17.23 -26.28
C ASN A 360 7.35 -17.80 -26.50
N ASN A 361 8.34 -16.91 -26.64
CA ASN A 361 9.74 -17.27 -26.84
C ASN A 361 10.62 -16.46 -25.90
N LEU A 362 11.60 -17.10 -25.24
CA LEU A 362 12.46 -16.46 -24.23
C LEU A 362 13.42 -15.43 -24.84
N GLU A 363 13.96 -15.71 -26.02
CA GLU A 363 14.87 -14.77 -26.71
C GLU A 363 14.13 -13.49 -27.13
N LYS A 364 12.91 -13.66 -27.66
CA LYS A 364 12.05 -12.50 -27.99
C LYS A 364 11.67 -11.72 -26.74
N LEU A 365 11.40 -12.40 -25.62
CA LEU A 365 11.09 -11.74 -24.35
C LEU A 365 12.28 -10.91 -23.86
N THR A 366 13.49 -11.46 -23.95
CA THR A 366 14.72 -10.77 -23.55
C THR A 366 14.96 -9.54 -24.42
N SER A 367 14.97 -9.71 -25.74
CA SER A 367 15.21 -8.60 -26.68
C SER A 367 14.16 -7.49 -26.57
N PHE A 368 12.89 -7.85 -26.33
CA PHE A 368 11.81 -6.90 -26.15
C PHE A 368 12.04 -6.02 -24.92
N TRP A 369 12.28 -6.62 -23.75
CA TRP A 369 12.42 -5.86 -22.49
C TRP A 369 13.74 -5.09 -22.39
N GLU A 370 14.83 -5.60 -22.97
CA GLU A 370 16.08 -4.84 -23.11
C GLU A 370 15.86 -3.59 -23.99
N GLY A 371 15.08 -3.71 -25.07
CA GLY A 371 14.69 -2.60 -25.92
C GLY A 371 13.80 -1.56 -25.21
N GLU A 372 12.83 -2.01 -24.44
CA GLU A 372 11.94 -1.14 -23.65
C GLU A 372 12.69 -0.35 -22.57
N LEU A 373 13.62 -0.99 -21.85
CA LEU A 373 14.48 -0.30 -20.88
C LEU A 373 15.34 0.78 -21.54
N GLU A 374 15.94 0.46 -22.68
CA GLU A 374 16.75 1.43 -23.42
C GLU A 374 15.93 2.60 -23.95
N THR A 375 14.71 2.32 -24.43
CA THR A 375 13.76 3.34 -24.89
C THR A 375 13.37 4.26 -23.74
N PHE A 376 12.99 3.70 -22.60
CA PHE A 376 12.64 4.50 -21.42
C PHE A 376 13.82 5.34 -20.92
N ARG A 377 15.04 4.81 -20.98
CA ARG A 377 16.25 5.54 -20.65
C ARG A 377 16.47 6.74 -21.58
N LYS A 378 16.26 6.58 -22.88
CA LYS A 378 16.35 7.66 -23.87
C LYS A 378 15.28 8.73 -23.64
N ASP A 379 14.05 8.33 -23.36
CA ASP A 379 12.94 9.25 -23.10
C ASP A 379 13.19 10.11 -21.86
N LEU A 380 13.74 9.51 -20.80
CA LEU A 380 14.14 10.24 -19.59
C LEU A 380 15.23 11.28 -19.90
N LYS A 381 16.25 10.93 -20.71
CA LYS A 381 17.27 11.89 -21.15
C LYS A 381 16.67 13.02 -21.98
N ALA A 382 15.77 12.69 -22.91
CA ALA A 382 15.09 13.69 -23.75
C ALA A 382 14.21 14.64 -22.94
N SER A 383 13.66 14.17 -21.80
CA SER A 383 12.91 15.00 -20.86
C SER A 383 13.77 15.81 -19.87
N GLY A 384 15.11 15.75 -20.01
CA GLY A 384 16.04 16.55 -19.21
C GLY A 384 16.55 15.86 -17.93
N VAL A 385 16.30 14.58 -17.75
CA VAL A 385 16.87 13.80 -16.62
C VAL A 385 18.34 13.52 -16.92
N LEU A 386 19.24 14.09 -16.12
CA LEU A 386 20.69 13.97 -16.30
C LEU A 386 21.19 12.54 -16.13
N ASN A 387 20.71 11.85 -15.10
CA ASN A 387 21.07 10.46 -14.80
C ASN A 387 19.80 9.59 -14.75
N PRO A 388 19.37 8.97 -15.87
CA PRO A 388 18.19 8.10 -15.88
C PRO A 388 18.25 6.91 -14.92
N HIS A 389 19.44 6.36 -14.65
CA HIS A 389 19.62 5.22 -13.75
C HIS A 389 19.30 5.54 -12.29
N GLU A 390 19.31 6.82 -11.92
CA GLU A 390 18.93 7.29 -10.58
C GLU A 390 17.45 7.70 -10.51
N HIS A 391 16.74 7.69 -11.62
CA HIS A 391 15.32 8.03 -11.65
C HIS A 391 14.48 6.89 -11.06
N SER A 392 13.64 7.20 -10.05
CA SER A 392 12.86 6.18 -9.31
C SER A 392 12.00 5.28 -10.19
N GLY A 393 11.37 5.83 -11.22
CA GLY A 393 10.57 5.05 -12.18
C GLY A 393 11.42 4.08 -12.99
N TYR A 394 12.65 4.48 -13.37
CA TYR A 394 13.57 3.62 -14.08
C TYR A 394 14.07 2.48 -13.19
N ILE A 395 14.48 2.78 -11.96
CA ILE A 395 14.93 1.77 -10.98
C ILE A 395 13.85 0.70 -10.76
N VAL A 396 12.58 1.11 -10.60
CA VAL A 396 11.46 0.18 -10.38
C VAL A 396 11.19 -0.70 -11.60
N LEU A 397 11.25 -0.13 -12.81
CA LEU A 397 11.09 -0.91 -14.04
C LEU A 397 12.27 -1.85 -14.26
N GLU A 398 13.48 -1.34 -14.11
CA GLU A 398 14.72 -2.11 -14.24
C GLU A 398 14.75 -3.31 -13.27
N ASP A 399 14.40 -3.12 -11.99
CA ASP A 399 14.30 -4.20 -11.01
C ASP A 399 13.36 -5.32 -11.47
N LYS A 400 12.18 -4.98 -11.97
CA LYS A 400 11.20 -5.95 -12.48
C LYS A 400 11.71 -6.67 -13.72
N VAL A 401 12.24 -5.92 -14.69
CA VAL A 401 12.74 -6.48 -15.94
C VAL A 401 13.95 -7.37 -15.67
N MET A 402 14.92 -6.91 -14.89
CA MET A 402 16.09 -7.72 -14.55
C MET A 402 15.73 -8.96 -13.78
N THR A 403 14.75 -8.90 -12.86
CA THR A 403 14.19 -10.07 -12.18
C THR A 403 13.61 -11.06 -13.18
N LEU A 404 12.79 -10.59 -14.13
CA LEU A 404 12.17 -11.42 -15.16
C LEU A 404 13.23 -12.08 -16.05
N LEU A 405 14.20 -11.29 -16.55
CA LEU A 405 15.25 -11.78 -17.44
C LEU A 405 16.20 -12.75 -16.73
N PHE A 406 16.50 -12.53 -15.46
CA PHE A 406 17.27 -13.48 -14.66
C PHE A 406 16.56 -14.83 -14.55
N LEU A 407 15.26 -14.83 -14.25
CA LEU A 407 14.46 -16.05 -14.19
C LEU A 407 14.30 -16.71 -15.57
N ALA A 408 14.21 -15.92 -16.64
CA ALA A 408 14.13 -16.41 -18.01
C ALA A 408 15.40 -17.19 -18.41
N ARG A 409 16.60 -16.71 -18.04
CA ARG A 409 17.88 -17.40 -18.27
C ARG A 409 17.98 -18.76 -17.56
N LEU A 410 17.24 -18.95 -16.48
CA LEU A 410 17.17 -20.19 -15.71
C LEU A 410 16.03 -21.12 -16.15
N SER A 411 15.33 -20.78 -17.25
CA SER A 411 14.13 -21.46 -17.69
C SER A 411 14.31 -22.04 -19.09
N ASP A 412 13.72 -23.24 -19.33
CA ASP A 412 13.80 -23.91 -20.63
C ASP A 412 12.74 -23.40 -21.63
N SER A 413 11.68 -22.79 -21.11
CA SER A 413 10.57 -22.26 -21.90
C SER A 413 9.80 -21.17 -21.14
N VAL A 414 8.96 -20.42 -21.87
CA VAL A 414 8.05 -19.45 -21.24
C VAL A 414 7.06 -20.09 -20.28
N VAL A 415 6.65 -21.33 -20.53
CA VAL A 415 5.78 -22.09 -19.62
C VAL A 415 6.52 -22.44 -18.33
N ASP A 416 7.75 -22.92 -18.44
CA ASP A 416 8.63 -23.19 -17.31
C ASP A 416 8.91 -21.94 -16.50
N LEU A 417 9.21 -20.81 -17.16
CA LEU A 417 9.39 -19.52 -16.53
C LEU A 417 8.17 -19.12 -15.67
N LYS A 418 6.95 -19.19 -16.24
CA LYS A 418 5.72 -18.89 -15.52
C LYS A 418 5.51 -19.79 -14.30
N ASN A 419 5.84 -21.06 -14.40
CA ASN A 419 5.74 -22.01 -13.30
C ASN A 419 6.77 -21.72 -12.19
N LYS A 420 8.02 -21.44 -12.56
CA LYS A 420 9.06 -21.02 -11.60
C LYS A 420 8.66 -19.76 -10.85
N ILE A 421 8.16 -18.73 -11.55
CA ILE A 421 7.68 -17.51 -10.91
C ILE A 421 6.59 -17.82 -9.86
N ARG A 422 5.58 -18.63 -10.20
CA ARG A 422 4.52 -19.00 -9.26
C ARG A 422 5.01 -19.79 -8.05
N THR A 423 6.07 -20.59 -8.21
CA THR A 423 6.63 -21.40 -7.13
C THR A 423 7.50 -20.57 -6.19
N ILE A 424 8.27 -19.63 -6.72
CA ILE A 424 9.21 -18.78 -5.96
C ILE A 424 8.46 -17.71 -5.16
N PHE A 425 7.47 -17.07 -5.77
CA PHE A 425 6.72 -15.98 -5.16
C PHE A 425 5.43 -16.51 -4.51
N THR A 426 5.40 -16.56 -3.20
CA THR A 426 4.27 -17.07 -2.41
C THR A 426 3.98 -16.17 -1.21
N ASP A 427 2.76 -16.27 -0.68
CA ASP A 427 2.37 -15.60 0.57
C ASP A 427 2.45 -16.54 1.79
N GLU A 428 2.69 -17.84 1.59
CA GLU A 428 2.90 -18.81 2.65
C GLU A 428 4.33 -18.73 3.17
N ILE A 429 4.51 -18.32 4.41
CA ILE A 429 5.83 -18.17 5.02
C ILE A 429 6.29 -19.53 5.56
N GLN A 430 7.32 -20.08 4.94
CA GLN A 430 7.96 -21.31 5.37
C GLN A 430 9.49 -21.21 5.19
N GLY A 431 10.25 -21.47 6.26
CA GLY A 431 11.70 -21.35 6.23
C GLY A 431 12.16 -19.88 6.37
N ILE A 432 13.15 -19.49 5.60
CA ILE A 432 13.66 -18.13 5.51
C ILE A 432 12.71 -17.31 4.63
N CYS A 433 12.26 -16.16 5.11
CA CYS A 433 11.34 -15.30 4.38
C CYS A 433 12.06 -14.10 3.78
N LEU A 434 12.30 -14.11 2.47
CA LEU A 434 12.78 -12.95 1.73
C LEU A 434 11.59 -12.06 1.34
N SER A 435 11.71 -10.75 1.52
CA SER A 435 10.60 -9.83 1.20
C SER A 435 11.08 -8.43 0.89
N THR A 436 10.37 -7.73 0.02
CA THR A 436 10.53 -6.27 -0.02
C THR A 436 9.94 -5.65 1.24
N VAL A 437 10.49 -4.50 1.65
CA VAL A 437 9.99 -3.78 2.83
C VAL A 437 8.50 -3.45 2.74
N HIS A 438 7.99 -3.17 1.54
CA HIS A 438 6.57 -2.92 1.32
C HIS A 438 5.69 -4.12 1.65
N LYS A 439 6.13 -5.34 1.28
CA LYS A 439 5.35 -6.57 1.44
C LYS A 439 5.39 -7.16 2.84
N ILE A 440 6.40 -6.80 3.62
CA ILE A 440 6.55 -7.28 4.99
C ILE A 440 5.78 -6.43 6.01
N LYS A 441 5.21 -5.28 5.60
CA LYS A 441 4.41 -4.44 6.49
C LYS A 441 3.29 -5.26 7.14
N GLY A 442 3.17 -5.14 8.45
CA GLY A 442 2.20 -5.92 9.27
C GLY A 442 2.77 -7.20 9.88
N LEU A 443 3.89 -7.71 9.38
CA LEU A 443 4.57 -8.90 9.91
C LEU A 443 5.79 -8.53 10.75
N GLU A 444 6.33 -9.49 11.50
CA GLU A 444 7.46 -9.30 12.40
C GLU A 444 8.20 -10.63 12.65
N ALA A 445 9.49 -10.58 12.86
CA ALA A 445 10.34 -11.73 13.17
C ALA A 445 11.26 -11.44 14.35
N ASN A 446 11.81 -12.48 14.97
CA ASN A 446 12.81 -12.30 16.02
C ASN A 446 14.09 -11.69 15.45
N ARG A 447 14.55 -12.18 14.30
CA ARG A 447 15.73 -11.71 13.59
C ARG A 447 15.33 -11.17 12.21
N VAL A 448 15.89 -10.02 11.86
CA VAL A 448 15.67 -9.39 10.56
C VAL A 448 17.01 -8.97 9.99
N PHE A 449 17.28 -9.41 8.77
CA PHE A 449 18.41 -8.97 7.98
C PHE A 449 17.98 -7.88 6.99
N ILE A 450 18.78 -6.84 6.86
CA ILE A 450 18.65 -5.83 5.80
C ILE A 450 19.83 -6.05 4.84
N ILE A 451 19.53 -6.51 3.64
CA ILE A 451 20.54 -6.62 2.58
C ILE A 451 20.49 -5.41 1.67
N ARG A 452 21.61 -5.01 1.07
CA ARG A 452 21.71 -3.79 0.25
C ARG A 452 21.11 -2.58 0.99
N PRO A 453 21.57 -2.26 2.21
CA PRO A 453 21.09 -1.11 2.96
C PRO A 453 21.33 0.22 2.23
N ASP A 454 22.27 0.27 1.27
CA ASP A 454 22.52 1.39 0.36
C ASP A 454 21.31 1.75 -0.53
N LEU A 455 20.39 0.82 -0.76
CA LEU A 455 19.15 1.05 -1.48
C LEU A 455 18.02 1.59 -0.59
N LEU A 456 18.21 1.74 0.71
CA LEU A 456 17.18 2.12 1.68
C LEU A 456 17.68 3.19 2.65
N PRO A 457 17.18 4.43 2.55
CA PRO A 457 16.17 4.93 1.65
C PRO A 457 16.68 5.09 0.21
N MET A 458 15.78 4.97 -0.78
CA MET A 458 16.11 5.27 -2.16
C MET A 458 16.32 6.77 -2.31
N GLU A 459 17.45 7.16 -2.86
CA GLU A 459 17.77 8.56 -3.19
C GLU A 459 17.19 8.96 -4.56
N ASN A 460 17.25 10.25 -4.88
CA ASN A 460 16.79 10.79 -6.18
C ASN A 460 15.31 10.51 -6.52
N VAL A 461 14.47 10.49 -5.50
CA VAL A 461 13.02 10.38 -5.62
C VAL A 461 12.35 11.76 -5.49
N LYS A 462 11.09 11.88 -5.91
CA LYS A 462 10.30 13.11 -5.71
C LYS A 462 10.14 13.41 -4.21
N ASN A 463 10.04 14.69 -3.86
CA ASN A 463 9.95 15.13 -2.45
C ASN A 463 8.91 14.34 -1.62
N TRP A 464 7.74 14.07 -2.17
CA TRP A 464 6.72 13.30 -1.47
C TRP A 464 7.09 11.81 -1.29
N GLN A 465 7.87 11.25 -2.22
CA GLN A 465 8.37 9.88 -2.13
C GLN A 465 9.50 9.76 -1.11
N TYR A 466 10.33 10.81 -0.95
CA TYR A 466 11.42 10.80 0.03
C TYR A 466 10.94 10.56 1.46
N VAL A 467 9.81 11.18 1.85
CA VAL A 467 9.19 10.92 3.15
C VAL A 467 8.77 9.44 3.28
N GLN A 468 8.27 8.85 2.19
CA GLN A 468 7.89 7.43 2.20
C GLN A 468 9.10 6.50 2.22
N GLU A 469 10.20 6.86 1.58
CA GLU A 469 11.45 6.09 1.66
C GLU A 469 12.00 6.09 3.10
N LYS A 470 11.95 7.23 3.80
CA LYS A 470 12.28 7.28 5.24
C LYS A 470 11.32 6.44 6.10
N ASN A 471 10.06 6.44 5.75
CA ASN A 471 9.07 5.58 6.40
C ASN A 471 9.35 4.09 6.12
N LEU A 472 9.82 3.74 4.91
CA LEU A 472 10.22 2.35 4.60
C LEU A 472 11.40 1.90 5.46
N GLU A 473 12.39 2.74 5.63
CA GLU A 473 13.53 2.47 6.50
C GLU A 473 13.07 2.20 7.95
N TYR A 474 12.20 3.05 8.49
CA TYR A 474 11.58 2.85 9.80
C TYR A 474 10.74 1.56 9.88
N VAL A 475 9.95 1.27 8.83
CA VAL A 475 9.18 0.03 8.76
C VAL A 475 10.12 -1.17 8.78
N ALA A 476 11.20 -1.17 7.99
CA ALA A 476 12.15 -2.26 7.94
C ALA A 476 12.77 -2.57 9.31
N TYR A 477 13.28 -1.54 9.99
CA TYR A 477 13.90 -1.70 11.31
C TYR A 477 12.93 -2.23 12.36
N THR A 478 11.71 -1.71 12.37
CA THR A 478 10.68 -2.11 13.34
C THR A 478 9.99 -3.45 13.05
N ARG A 479 10.48 -4.21 12.05
CA ARG A 479 10.08 -5.62 11.86
C ARG A 479 10.82 -6.55 12.81
N ALA A 480 12.02 -6.16 13.26
CA ALA A 480 12.83 -6.94 14.18
C ALA A 480 12.30 -6.84 15.62
N LYS A 481 12.11 -7.99 16.27
CA LYS A 481 11.79 -8.05 17.70
C LYS A 481 13.04 -7.99 18.55
N LEU A 482 14.04 -8.79 18.24
CA LEU A 482 15.22 -9.01 19.07
C LEU A 482 16.51 -8.59 18.38
N GLU A 483 16.66 -8.91 17.10
CA GLU A 483 17.94 -8.72 16.41
C GLU A 483 17.73 -8.12 15.02
N LEU A 484 18.43 -7.01 14.75
CA LEU A 484 18.47 -6.32 13.47
C LEU A 484 19.89 -6.39 12.93
N ILE A 485 20.08 -7.00 11.76
CA ILE A 485 21.37 -7.30 11.17
C ILE A 485 21.47 -6.61 9.82
N PHE A 486 22.54 -5.90 9.58
CA PHE A 486 22.84 -5.28 8.29
C PHE A 486 23.89 -6.12 7.56
N ASP A 487 23.60 -6.53 6.33
CA ASP A 487 24.63 -7.13 5.48
C ASP A 487 25.07 -6.10 4.43
N ASN A 488 26.15 -5.41 4.77
CA ASN A 488 26.78 -4.39 3.93
C ASN A 488 27.75 -5.00 2.90
N GLU A 489 28.12 -6.26 3.07
CA GLU A 489 29.10 -6.94 2.22
C GLU A 489 28.44 -7.77 1.12
N TRP A 490 27.18 -8.16 1.31
CA TRP A 490 26.47 -8.94 0.32
C TRP A 490 26.24 -8.10 -0.93
N SER A 491 26.70 -8.60 -2.06
CA SER A 491 26.55 -7.99 -3.37
C SER A 491 25.80 -8.94 -4.29
N ASP A 492 24.93 -8.40 -5.10
CA ASP A 492 24.24 -9.11 -6.17
C ASP A 492 25.09 -9.22 -7.45
N GLU A 493 26.30 -8.65 -7.48
CA GLU A 493 27.28 -8.87 -8.53
C GLU A 493 28.10 -10.14 -8.26
N PRO A 494 28.37 -10.97 -9.28
CA PRO A 494 29.28 -12.10 -9.11
C PRO A 494 30.66 -11.58 -8.74
N LYS A 495 31.20 -12.08 -7.60
CA LYS A 495 32.60 -11.87 -7.22
C LYS A 495 33.52 -12.61 -8.14
#